data_054e1463ea07c0194cf1fd36b6ce7df8
#
_entry.id   054e1463ea07c0194cf1fd36b6ce7df8
#
_cell.length_a   1.000
_cell.length_b   1.000
_cell.length_c   1.000
_cell.angle_alpha   90.00
_cell.angle_beta   90.00
_cell.angle_gamma   90.00
#
_symmetry.space_group_name_H-M   'P 1'
#
loop_
_entity.id
_entity.type
_entity.pdbx_description
1 polymer ?
#
loop_
_entity_poly.entity_id
_entity_poly.type
_entity_poly.pdbx_seq_one_letter_code
_entity_poly.pdbx_strand_id
1 'polypeptide(L)'
;MRIDCISADIRAVKADMVVVNLFEGAKRPGGAAAVVDAAIGGAIAAAVRGGDFSGKLGETLSLRPSRGLSSPRVLVVGLGKKEKFTSDHARQAVLPVLKEAKRLKLSTVASVVHGAGGIDPGIAARFCALGAALSAFAFDRFKEEKAHRVARFLFVERDAKAFPTVRAGVSWGARVGEAINWGRSLVATPPAELRPDDLARAARGVGRGIGAAAARKVRVRVLGRPELSALKAGGILAVAKGSPAPPRLVVAEYRGGSPGSPWTALVGKGVTFDTGGISLKKWEGMEKMKYDMAGGAGMLATLRASAALGIRRNLVAVVPCVENMPSGTAYRPGDVLRMMSGKTVEILSTDAEGRLILADAMTYAVRKYRPKEMLDAATLTGACIVALGSVNIGMMGNDGGMLSRMKAASAASGEKAWELPLHEEYFEQIKSDIGELKNIGGGEAGTITAARFLQEFVDGTPWVHFDIAGTAWVEKERRGYAPGPSGAPVRLLVQYLSS
;
A
#
# COMPACT_ATOMS: atom_id res chain seq x y z
N MET A 1 -14.08 11.53 1.68
CA MET A 1 -15.29 10.71 1.96
C MET A 1 -15.25 10.24 3.41
N ARG A 2 -16.29 10.48 4.17
CA ARG A 2 -16.44 9.95 5.53
C ARG A 2 -17.02 8.53 5.48
N ILE A 3 -16.45 7.59 6.23
CA ILE A 3 -16.90 6.20 6.31
C ILE A 3 -17.30 5.93 7.76
N ASP A 4 -18.57 5.58 7.97
CA ASP A 4 -19.14 5.34 9.29
C ASP A 4 -19.91 4.00 9.32
N CYS A 5 -20.21 3.52 10.53
CA CYS A 5 -21.13 2.40 10.77
C CYS A 5 -22.27 2.87 11.68
N ILE A 6 -23.51 2.57 11.30
CA ILE A 6 -24.72 2.90 12.05
C ILE A 6 -25.55 1.65 12.34
N SER A 7 -26.21 1.64 13.51
CA SER A 7 -27.21 0.62 13.84
C SER A 7 -28.57 1.10 13.37
N ALA A 8 -29.10 0.49 12.31
CA ALA A 8 -30.37 0.89 11.71
C ALA A 8 -30.99 -0.22 10.84
N ASP A 9 -32.26 -0.09 10.52
CA ASP A 9 -32.87 -0.84 9.43
C ASP A 9 -32.50 -0.17 8.11
N ILE A 10 -31.93 -0.91 7.15
CA ILE A 10 -31.49 -0.38 5.86
C ILE A 10 -32.62 0.31 5.09
N ARG A 11 -33.87 -0.10 5.29
CA ARG A 11 -35.06 0.50 4.66
C ARG A 11 -35.34 1.93 5.10
N ALA A 12 -34.97 2.25 6.35
CA ALA A 12 -35.23 3.54 6.97
C ALA A 12 -34.05 4.53 6.78
N VAL A 13 -32.92 4.09 6.24
CA VAL A 13 -31.75 4.96 6.09
C VAL A 13 -31.96 5.97 4.97
N LYS A 14 -31.88 7.25 5.31
CA LYS A 14 -31.92 8.35 4.34
C LYS A 14 -30.54 8.48 3.66
N ALA A 15 -30.42 7.94 2.46
CA ALA A 15 -29.25 8.02 1.60
C ALA A 15 -29.68 8.18 0.14
N ASP A 16 -28.81 8.67 -0.72
CA ASP A 16 -29.12 8.78 -2.16
C ASP A 16 -29.25 7.40 -2.81
N MET A 17 -28.58 6.39 -2.23
CA MET A 17 -28.59 5.01 -2.68
C MET A 17 -28.35 4.05 -1.50
N VAL A 18 -29.19 3.01 -1.40
CA VAL A 18 -28.90 1.85 -0.54
C VAL A 18 -28.33 0.70 -1.36
N VAL A 19 -27.43 -0.07 -0.75
CA VAL A 19 -26.72 -1.17 -1.41
C VAL A 19 -26.94 -2.46 -0.63
N VAL A 20 -27.38 -3.48 -1.35
CA VAL A 20 -27.46 -4.87 -0.85
C VAL A 20 -26.68 -5.80 -1.77
N ASN A 21 -26.50 -7.04 -1.38
CA ASN A 21 -25.66 -7.96 -2.11
C ASN A 21 -26.29 -9.35 -2.26
N LEU A 22 -25.86 -10.08 -3.30
CA LEU A 22 -26.21 -11.49 -3.52
C LEU A 22 -24.99 -12.27 -3.98
N PHE A 23 -24.90 -13.53 -3.54
CA PHE A 23 -23.96 -14.50 -4.11
C PHE A 23 -24.42 -14.99 -5.48
N GLU A 24 -23.48 -15.40 -6.31
CA GLU A 24 -23.73 -15.99 -7.61
C GLU A 24 -24.54 -17.28 -7.46
N GLY A 25 -25.54 -17.44 -8.33
CA GLY A 25 -26.44 -18.61 -8.32
C GLY A 25 -27.52 -18.61 -7.22
N ALA A 26 -27.63 -17.55 -6.45
CA ALA A 26 -28.71 -17.41 -5.46
C ALA A 26 -30.07 -17.32 -6.17
N LYS A 27 -30.95 -18.33 -5.94
CA LYS A 27 -32.28 -18.37 -6.54
C LYS A 27 -33.24 -17.34 -5.96
N ARG A 28 -33.01 -16.87 -4.74
CA ARG A 28 -33.82 -15.88 -4.00
C ARG A 28 -32.92 -14.95 -3.18
N PRO A 29 -33.30 -13.67 -3.03
CA PRO A 29 -32.63 -12.79 -2.08
C PRO A 29 -32.67 -13.34 -0.66
N GLY A 30 -31.56 -13.19 0.07
CA GLY A 30 -31.42 -13.57 1.49
C GLY A 30 -31.00 -12.40 2.35
N GLY A 31 -31.13 -12.52 3.68
CA GLY A 31 -30.69 -11.49 4.62
C GLY A 31 -31.27 -10.09 4.33
N ALA A 32 -30.43 -9.08 4.33
CA ALA A 32 -30.84 -7.71 4.07
C ALA A 32 -31.38 -7.50 2.63
N ALA A 33 -30.89 -8.27 1.66
CA ALA A 33 -31.44 -8.21 0.30
C ALA A 33 -32.89 -8.69 0.24
N ALA A 34 -33.27 -9.73 1.02
CA ALA A 34 -34.66 -10.18 1.11
C ALA A 34 -35.58 -9.11 1.75
N VAL A 35 -35.08 -8.44 2.79
CA VAL A 35 -35.82 -7.35 3.47
C VAL A 35 -36.09 -6.17 2.52
N VAL A 36 -35.10 -5.81 1.73
CA VAL A 36 -35.22 -4.74 0.72
C VAL A 36 -36.11 -5.19 -0.42
N ASP A 37 -35.95 -6.42 -0.93
CA ASP A 37 -36.76 -6.99 -2.01
C ASP A 37 -38.25 -7.00 -1.67
N ALA A 38 -38.62 -7.47 -0.48
CA ALA A 38 -39.99 -7.47 0.01
C ALA A 38 -40.57 -6.03 0.06
N ALA A 39 -39.78 -5.06 0.52
CA ALA A 39 -40.19 -3.67 0.61
C ALA A 39 -40.46 -3.01 -0.76
N ILE A 40 -39.73 -3.45 -1.81
CA ILE A 40 -39.85 -2.92 -3.18
C ILE A 40 -40.70 -3.81 -4.11
N GLY A 41 -41.50 -4.73 -3.55
CA GLY A 41 -42.46 -5.54 -4.32
C GLY A 41 -41.80 -6.70 -5.09
N GLY A 42 -40.66 -7.24 -4.66
CA GLY A 42 -40.02 -8.42 -5.26
C GLY A 42 -39.19 -8.15 -6.52
N ALA A 43 -38.79 -6.91 -6.75
CA ALA A 43 -38.08 -6.49 -7.96
C ALA A 43 -36.69 -7.14 -8.11
N ILE A 44 -35.98 -7.39 -7.00
CA ILE A 44 -34.66 -8.07 -7.03
C ILE A 44 -34.86 -9.53 -7.42
N ALA A 45 -35.84 -10.23 -6.78
CA ALA A 45 -36.16 -11.60 -7.10
C ALA A 45 -36.65 -11.76 -8.55
N ALA A 46 -37.42 -10.80 -9.09
CA ALA A 46 -37.85 -10.78 -10.48
C ALA A 46 -36.65 -10.70 -11.44
N ALA A 47 -35.69 -9.78 -11.20
CA ALA A 47 -34.47 -9.63 -12.00
C ALA A 47 -33.58 -10.91 -11.96
N VAL A 48 -33.46 -11.54 -10.80
CA VAL A 48 -32.73 -12.83 -10.67
C VAL A 48 -33.42 -13.93 -11.50
N ARG A 49 -34.74 -14.06 -11.42
CA ARG A 49 -35.49 -15.07 -12.21
C ARG A 49 -35.45 -14.78 -13.70
N GLY A 50 -35.47 -13.50 -14.10
CA GLY A 50 -35.39 -13.06 -15.51
C GLY A 50 -34.00 -13.19 -16.13
N GLY A 51 -32.97 -13.45 -15.30
CA GLY A 51 -31.57 -13.54 -15.76
C GLY A 51 -30.87 -12.19 -15.92
N ASP A 52 -31.53 -11.08 -15.52
CA ASP A 52 -30.93 -9.74 -15.57
C ASP A 52 -29.80 -9.54 -14.55
N PHE A 53 -29.73 -10.42 -13.55
CA PHE A 53 -28.70 -10.40 -12.50
C PHE A 53 -28.36 -11.82 -12.04
N SER A 54 -27.07 -12.17 -12.15
CA SER A 54 -26.56 -13.51 -11.83
C SER A 54 -25.80 -13.59 -10.50
N GLY A 55 -25.36 -12.45 -9.95
CA GLY A 55 -24.59 -12.36 -8.73
C GLY A 55 -23.08 -12.55 -8.91
N LYS A 56 -22.56 -12.55 -10.17
CA LYS A 56 -21.11 -12.59 -10.43
C LYS A 56 -20.39 -11.45 -9.70
N LEU A 57 -19.13 -11.70 -9.29
CA LEU A 57 -18.37 -10.71 -8.52
C LEU A 57 -18.26 -9.37 -9.27
N GLY A 58 -18.76 -8.31 -8.62
CA GLY A 58 -18.74 -6.97 -9.17
C GLY A 58 -19.87 -6.63 -10.17
N GLU A 59 -20.73 -7.59 -10.52
CA GLU A 59 -21.95 -7.33 -11.26
C GLU A 59 -22.89 -6.42 -10.46
N THR A 60 -23.59 -5.50 -11.12
CA THR A 60 -24.50 -4.56 -10.45
C THR A 60 -25.86 -4.50 -11.11
N LEU A 61 -26.91 -4.41 -10.30
CA LEU A 61 -28.28 -4.13 -10.72
C LEU A 61 -28.75 -2.87 -10.03
N SER A 62 -29.12 -1.85 -10.79
CA SER A 62 -29.63 -0.56 -10.28
C SER A 62 -31.14 -0.49 -10.44
N LEU A 63 -31.85 -0.24 -9.33
CA LEU A 63 -33.30 -0.17 -9.28
C LEU A 63 -33.75 1.20 -8.71
N ARG A 64 -34.92 1.69 -9.18
CA ARG A 64 -35.57 2.91 -8.67
C ARG A 64 -36.98 2.57 -8.16
N PRO A 65 -37.10 2.10 -6.90
CA PRO A 65 -38.36 1.78 -6.34
C PRO A 65 -39.20 3.06 -6.11
N SER A 66 -40.51 2.96 -6.35
CA SER A 66 -41.48 4.08 -6.10
C SER A 66 -41.92 4.17 -4.64
N ARG A 67 -41.69 3.11 -3.84
CA ARG A 67 -42.11 2.99 -2.43
C ARG A 67 -41.29 1.99 -1.66
N GLY A 68 -41.45 1.92 -0.36
CA GLY A 68 -40.92 0.88 0.52
C GLY A 68 -39.57 1.22 1.16
N LEU A 69 -38.88 2.27 0.69
CA LEU A 69 -37.56 2.69 1.20
C LEU A 69 -37.49 4.20 1.39
N SER A 70 -36.72 4.66 2.35
CA SER A 70 -36.37 6.08 2.52
C SER A 70 -35.33 6.58 1.50
N SER A 71 -34.70 5.67 0.74
CA SER A 71 -33.72 5.95 -0.31
C SER A 71 -34.38 5.82 -1.69
N PRO A 72 -34.12 6.73 -2.64
CA PRO A 72 -34.73 6.69 -3.97
C PRO A 72 -34.08 5.66 -4.91
N ARG A 73 -33.00 4.99 -4.49
CA ARG A 73 -32.28 4.03 -5.32
C ARG A 73 -31.83 2.82 -4.52
N VAL A 74 -31.83 1.67 -5.18
CA VAL A 74 -31.24 0.42 -4.69
C VAL A 74 -30.19 -0.03 -5.69
N LEU A 75 -29.02 -0.39 -5.20
CA LEU A 75 -28.00 -1.09 -5.97
C LEU A 75 -27.83 -2.49 -5.38
N VAL A 76 -27.97 -3.51 -6.21
CA VAL A 76 -27.60 -4.89 -5.84
C VAL A 76 -26.21 -5.17 -6.40
N VAL A 77 -25.30 -5.68 -5.58
CA VAL A 77 -23.94 -6.05 -6.00
C VAL A 77 -23.72 -7.55 -5.89
N GLY A 78 -23.16 -8.14 -6.94
CA GLY A 78 -22.78 -9.54 -6.98
C GLY A 78 -21.48 -9.81 -6.21
N LEU A 79 -21.46 -10.89 -5.44
CA LEU A 79 -20.33 -11.30 -4.61
C LEU A 79 -19.53 -12.47 -5.22
N GLY A 80 -19.97 -13.02 -6.36
CA GLY A 80 -19.42 -14.26 -6.92
C GLY A 80 -19.82 -15.50 -6.11
N LYS A 81 -19.16 -16.61 -6.36
CA LYS A 81 -19.48 -17.91 -5.74
C LYS A 81 -19.18 -17.91 -4.24
N LYS A 82 -20.15 -18.35 -3.43
CA LYS A 82 -20.06 -18.32 -1.97
C LYS A 82 -18.87 -19.14 -1.44
N GLU A 83 -18.61 -20.31 -2.00
CA GLU A 83 -17.54 -21.23 -1.61
C GLU A 83 -16.13 -20.71 -1.93
N LYS A 84 -16.01 -19.70 -2.82
CA LYS A 84 -14.76 -19.03 -3.18
C LYS A 84 -14.62 -17.64 -2.57
N PHE A 85 -15.60 -17.22 -1.75
CA PHE A 85 -15.63 -15.87 -1.21
C PHE A 85 -14.57 -15.68 -0.13
N THR A 86 -13.79 -14.62 -0.26
CA THR A 86 -12.72 -14.22 0.68
C THR A 86 -12.91 -12.78 1.13
N SER A 87 -12.15 -12.38 2.13
CA SER A 87 -12.07 -10.98 2.56
C SER A 87 -11.72 -10.01 1.43
N ASP A 88 -10.84 -10.43 0.51
CA ASP A 88 -10.48 -9.59 -0.66
C ASP A 88 -11.64 -9.45 -1.65
N HIS A 89 -12.53 -10.43 -1.79
CA HIS A 89 -13.77 -10.30 -2.58
C HIS A 89 -14.72 -9.27 -1.95
N ALA A 90 -14.82 -9.22 -0.61
CA ALA A 90 -15.60 -8.18 0.08
C ALA A 90 -15.09 -6.78 -0.25
N ARG A 91 -13.76 -6.58 -0.30
CA ARG A 91 -13.12 -5.34 -0.72
C ARG A 91 -13.41 -5.00 -2.19
N GLN A 92 -13.27 -5.98 -3.08
CA GLN A 92 -13.47 -5.80 -4.52
C GLN A 92 -14.91 -5.43 -4.87
N ALA A 93 -15.89 -5.99 -4.19
CA ALA A 93 -17.32 -5.72 -4.42
C ALA A 93 -17.73 -4.26 -4.17
N VAL A 94 -16.93 -3.46 -3.45
CA VAL A 94 -17.24 -2.06 -3.18
C VAL A 94 -16.84 -1.13 -4.34
N LEU A 95 -15.87 -1.49 -5.17
CA LEU A 95 -15.46 -0.63 -6.30
C LEU A 95 -16.61 -0.31 -7.26
N PRO A 96 -17.40 -1.29 -7.77
CA PRO A 96 -18.53 -0.99 -8.65
C PRO A 96 -19.61 -0.12 -7.97
N VAL A 97 -19.78 -0.27 -6.65
CA VAL A 97 -20.70 0.59 -5.89
C VAL A 97 -20.27 2.07 -5.96
N LEU A 98 -18.99 2.34 -5.70
CA LEU A 98 -18.45 3.71 -5.75
C LEU A 98 -18.41 4.25 -7.19
N LYS A 99 -18.18 3.41 -8.19
CA LYS A 99 -18.25 3.81 -9.60
C LYS A 99 -19.67 4.27 -9.98
N GLU A 100 -20.68 3.49 -9.60
CA GLU A 100 -22.07 3.83 -9.87
C GLU A 100 -22.48 5.09 -9.11
N ALA A 101 -22.11 5.23 -7.85
CA ALA A 101 -22.38 6.42 -7.06
C ALA A 101 -21.73 7.68 -7.68
N LYS A 102 -20.50 7.59 -8.17
CA LYS A 102 -19.81 8.70 -8.86
C LYS A 102 -20.49 9.02 -10.20
N ARG A 103 -20.83 8.01 -11.00
CA ARG A 103 -21.55 8.16 -12.28
C ARG A 103 -22.88 8.91 -12.12
N LEU A 104 -23.60 8.58 -11.05
CA LEU A 104 -24.89 9.20 -10.72
C LEU A 104 -24.76 10.49 -9.91
N LYS A 105 -23.55 10.95 -9.63
CA LYS A 105 -23.24 12.15 -8.82
C LYS A 105 -23.92 12.13 -7.44
N LEU A 106 -23.91 10.97 -6.77
CA LEU A 106 -24.52 10.79 -5.45
C LEU A 106 -23.60 11.25 -4.33
N SER A 107 -24.15 11.83 -3.29
CA SER A 107 -23.41 12.34 -2.13
C SER A 107 -23.33 11.33 -0.99
N THR A 108 -24.37 10.53 -0.78
CA THR A 108 -24.48 9.59 0.34
C THR A 108 -24.88 8.19 -0.14
N VAL A 109 -24.09 7.20 0.25
CA VAL A 109 -24.34 5.77 0.00
C VAL A 109 -24.49 5.05 1.34
N ALA A 110 -25.50 4.21 1.49
CA ALA A 110 -25.68 3.31 2.63
C ALA A 110 -25.61 1.86 2.15
N SER A 111 -24.76 1.05 2.74
CA SER A 111 -24.51 -0.34 2.33
C SER A 111 -24.56 -1.27 3.52
N VAL A 112 -25.11 -2.47 3.32
CA VAL A 112 -24.82 -3.56 4.24
C VAL A 112 -23.36 -4.02 4.08
N VAL A 113 -22.83 -4.71 5.07
CA VAL A 113 -21.51 -5.35 4.95
C VAL A 113 -21.61 -6.52 3.97
N HIS A 114 -20.72 -6.56 2.99
CA HIS A 114 -20.71 -7.61 1.97
C HIS A 114 -20.07 -8.90 2.51
N GLY A 115 -20.72 -10.04 2.27
CA GLY A 115 -20.19 -11.35 2.64
C GLY A 115 -20.65 -11.90 3.99
N ALA A 116 -21.68 -11.31 4.61
CA ALA A 116 -22.33 -11.89 5.77
C ALA A 116 -22.81 -13.33 5.46
N GLY A 117 -22.49 -14.28 6.33
CA GLY A 117 -22.74 -15.71 6.13
C GLY A 117 -21.71 -16.45 5.26
N GLY A 118 -20.64 -15.78 4.80
CA GLY A 118 -19.50 -16.39 4.11
C GLY A 118 -18.20 -16.29 4.89
N ILE A 119 -17.98 -15.18 5.59
CA ILE A 119 -16.82 -14.92 6.44
C ILE A 119 -17.24 -14.19 7.71
N ASP A 120 -16.34 -14.08 8.69
CA ASP A 120 -16.57 -13.33 9.93
C ASP A 120 -17.03 -11.88 9.62
N PRO A 121 -18.11 -11.39 10.27
CA PRO A 121 -18.67 -10.06 9.98
C PRO A 121 -17.70 -8.90 10.24
N GLY A 122 -16.85 -9.01 11.25
CA GLY A 122 -15.83 -7.99 11.56
C GLY A 122 -14.74 -7.95 10.50
N ILE A 123 -14.31 -9.11 10.00
CA ILE A 123 -13.36 -9.22 8.88
C ILE A 123 -14.00 -8.66 7.60
N ALA A 124 -15.23 -9.06 7.28
CA ALA A 124 -15.95 -8.53 6.14
C ALA A 124 -16.05 -7.00 6.19
N ALA A 125 -16.40 -6.45 7.35
CA ALA A 125 -16.50 -5.01 7.57
C ALA A 125 -15.17 -4.27 7.38
N ARG A 126 -14.04 -4.84 7.86
CA ARG A 126 -12.69 -4.29 7.61
C ARG A 126 -12.42 -4.13 6.12
N PHE A 127 -12.68 -5.18 5.36
CA PHE A 127 -12.35 -5.20 3.94
C PHE A 127 -13.35 -4.39 3.10
N CYS A 128 -14.63 -4.35 3.44
CA CYS A 128 -15.59 -3.46 2.80
C CYS A 128 -15.23 -1.99 3.01
N ALA A 129 -14.92 -1.58 4.24
CA ALA A 129 -14.53 -0.21 4.54
C ALA A 129 -13.21 0.19 3.88
N LEU A 130 -12.24 -0.72 3.85
CA LEU A 130 -11.00 -0.56 3.11
C LEU A 130 -11.29 -0.38 1.62
N GLY A 131 -12.16 -1.22 1.03
CA GLY A 131 -12.59 -1.11 -0.36
C GLY A 131 -13.23 0.23 -0.67
N ALA A 132 -14.10 0.73 0.21
CA ALA A 132 -14.72 2.04 0.09
C ALA A 132 -13.67 3.16 0.08
N ALA A 133 -12.73 3.14 1.02
CA ALA A 133 -11.65 4.13 1.08
C ALA A 133 -10.77 4.12 -0.18
N LEU A 134 -10.31 2.93 -0.62
CA LEU A 134 -9.44 2.80 -1.79
C LEU A 134 -10.15 3.21 -3.09
N SER A 135 -11.44 2.88 -3.24
CA SER A 135 -12.25 3.24 -4.41
C SER A 135 -12.63 4.72 -4.46
N ALA A 136 -12.60 5.40 -3.32
CA ALA A 136 -12.84 6.84 -3.24
C ALA A 136 -11.65 7.67 -3.72
N PHE A 137 -10.44 7.08 -3.81
CA PHE A 137 -9.25 7.80 -4.22
C PHE A 137 -9.40 8.41 -5.62
N ALA A 138 -9.00 9.67 -5.74
CA ALA A 138 -8.86 10.38 -6.99
C ALA A 138 -7.72 11.38 -6.85
N PHE A 139 -6.84 11.39 -7.85
CA PHE A 139 -5.79 12.39 -7.99
C PHE A 139 -6.12 13.31 -9.16
N ASP A 140 -6.79 14.41 -8.85
CA ASP A 140 -7.30 15.39 -9.83
C ASP A 140 -6.81 16.82 -9.53
N ARG A 141 -5.69 16.92 -8.78
CA ARG A 141 -5.14 18.21 -8.31
C ARG A 141 -4.91 19.19 -9.44
N PHE A 142 -4.50 18.72 -10.62
CA PHE A 142 -4.15 19.54 -11.79
C PHE A 142 -5.25 19.60 -12.85
N LYS A 143 -6.46 19.10 -12.55
CA LYS A 143 -7.61 19.20 -13.44
C LYS A 143 -8.49 20.38 -13.03
N GLU A 144 -9.08 21.08 -13.99
CA GLU A 144 -10.11 22.11 -13.73
C GLU A 144 -11.36 21.44 -13.19
N GLU A 145 -11.89 20.46 -13.92
CA GLU A 145 -13.04 19.68 -13.48
C GLU A 145 -12.58 18.59 -12.51
N LYS A 146 -13.04 18.68 -11.26
CA LYS A 146 -12.77 17.70 -10.23
C LYS A 146 -13.70 16.50 -10.33
N ALA A 147 -13.17 15.31 -10.12
CA ALA A 147 -14.00 14.12 -10.03
C ALA A 147 -15.06 14.26 -8.93
N HIS A 148 -16.30 13.86 -9.23
CA HIS A 148 -17.34 13.82 -8.19
C HIS A 148 -16.91 12.93 -7.02
N ARG A 149 -17.14 13.39 -5.81
CA ARG A 149 -16.75 12.70 -4.57
C ARG A 149 -17.98 12.37 -3.74
N VAL A 150 -18.19 11.09 -3.48
CA VAL A 150 -19.15 10.66 -2.46
C VAL A 150 -18.72 11.26 -1.13
N ALA A 151 -19.60 12.01 -0.47
CA ALA A 151 -19.29 12.66 0.79
C ALA A 151 -19.32 11.66 1.96
N ARG A 152 -20.33 10.76 1.99
CA ARG A 152 -20.54 9.80 3.08
C ARG A 152 -20.80 8.39 2.54
N PHE A 153 -20.15 7.40 3.15
CA PHE A 153 -20.43 5.99 2.95
C PHE A 153 -20.77 5.36 4.31
N LEU A 154 -21.99 4.89 4.46
CA LEU A 154 -22.54 4.37 5.70
C LEU A 154 -22.64 2.84 5.61
N PHE A 155 -21.97 2.11 6.47
CA PHE A 155 -22.27 0.71 6.68
C PHE A 155 -23.41 0.58 7.68
N VAL A 156 -24.39 -0.26 7.36
CA VAL A 156 -25.61 -0.43 8.14
C VAL A 156 -25.65 -1.83 8.71
N GLU A 157 -25.72 -1.93 10.03
CA GLU A 157 -25.88 -3.19 10.75
C GLU A 157 -27.09 -3.09 11.66
N ARG A 158 -28.05 -4.01 11.47
CA ARG A 158 -29.29 -4.08 12.26
C ARG A 158 -29.15 -4.89 13.53
N ASP A 159 -28.30 -5.95 13.49
CA ASP A 159 -28.11 -6.81 14.64
C ASP A 159 -27.28 -6.11 15.72
N ALA A 160 -27.91 -5.83 16.85
CA ALA A 160 -27.27 -5.17 17.99
C ALA A 160 -26.10 -5.98 18.55
N LYS A 161 -26.09 -7.33 18.43
CA LYS A 161 -25.00 -8.20 18.88
C LYS A 161 -23.80 -8.11 17.95
N ALA A 162 -24.03 -8.04 16.64
CA ALA A 162 -22.95 -7.92 15.63
C ALA A 162 -22.41 -6.48 15.50
N PHE A 163 -23.20 -5.48 15.83
CA PHE A 163 -22.90 -4.05 15.61
C PHE A 163 -21.54 -3.61 16.19
N PRO A 164 -21.13 -3.94 17.42
CA PRO A 164 -19.84 -3.52 17.96
C PRO A 164 -18.65 -4.05 17.13
N THR A 165 -18.70 -5.33 16.74
CA THR A 165 -17.68 -6.00 15.93
C THR A 165 -17.60 -5.41 14.51
N VAL A 166 -18.76 -5.22 13.87
CA VAL A 166 -18.85 -4.59 12.56
C VAL A 166 -18.33 -3.15 12.60
N ARG A 167 -18.73 -2.36 13.59
CA ARG A 167 -18.27 -0.98 13.78
C ARG A 167 -16.75 -0.90 13.96
N ALA A 168 -16.18 -1.80 14.75
CA ALA A 168 -14.73 -1.88 14.95
C ALA A 168 -14.03 -2.23 13.62
N GLY A 169 -14.58 -3.19 12.87
CA GLY A 169 -14.07 -3.55 11.54
C GLY A 169 -14.10 -2.37 10.55
N VAL A 170 -15.23 -1.66 10.47
CA VAL A 170 -15.36 -0.46 9.62
C VAL A 170 -14.33 0.62 10.01
N SER A 171 -14.17 0.88 11.31
CA SER A 171 -13.17 1.84 11.79
C SER A 171 -11.75 1.45 11.40
N TRP A 172 -11.41 0.17 11.52
CA TRP A 172 -10.10 -0.36 11.10
C TRP A 172 -9.86 -0.15 9.59
N GLY A 173 -10.81 -0.59 8.74
CA GLY A 173 -10.70 -0.49 7.29
C GLY A 173 -10.62 0.96 6.80
N ALA A 174 -11.39 1.87 7.40
CA ALA A 174 -11.35 3.30 7.09
C ALA A 174 -9.98 3.92 7.40
N ARG A 175 -9.41 3.65 8.58
CA ARG A 175 -8.09 4.17 8.99
C ARG A 175 -6.95 3.66 8.11
N VAL A 176 -6.94 2.37 7.82
CA VAL A 176 -5.93 1.77 6.93
C VAL A 176 -6.07 2.33 5.52
N GLY A 177 -7.29 2.41 5.00
CA GLY A 177 -7.55 2.97 3.67
C GLY A 177 -7.18 4.45 3.55
N GLU A 178 -7.38 5.25 4.59
CA GLU A 178 -6.94 6.64 4.64
C GLU A 178 -5.39 6.75 4.60
N ALA A 179 -4.70 5.91 5.37
CA ALA A 179 -3.24 5.89 5.36
C ALA A 179 -2.67 5.46 3.99
N ILE A 180 -3.27 4.44 3.37
CA ILE A 180 -2.91 4.01 2.01
C ILE A 180 -3.14 5.15 1.01
N ASN A 181 -4.29 5.83 1.07
CA ASN A 181 -4.60 6.92 0.14
C ASN A 181 -3.67 8.13 0.34
N TRP A 182 -3.23 8.39 1.59
CA TRP A 182 -2.19 9.38 1.84
C TRP A 182 -0.88 9.01 1.12
N GLY A 183 -0.41 7.76 1.23
CA GLY A 183 0.76 7.28 0.49
C GLY A 183 0.55 7.32 -1.03
N ARG A 184 -0.62 6.89 -1.52
CA ARG A 184 -0.98 6.95 -2.95
C ARG A 184 -0.95 8.38 -3.49
N SER A 185 -1.36 9.37 -2.70
CA SER A 185 -1.31 10.77 -3.14
C SER A 185 0.12 11.26 -3.35
N LEU A 186 1.08 10.81 -2.54
CA LEU A 186 2.49 11.10 -2.74
C LEU A 186 3.01 10.48 -4.04
N VAL A 187 2.75 9.18 -4.25
CA VAL A 187 3.19 8.44 -5.45
C VAL A 187 2.56 8.99 -6.74
N ALA A 188 1.34 9.54 -6.67
CA ALA A 188 0.68 10.15 -7.82
C ALA A 188 1.20 11.55 -8.15
N THR A 189 1.86 12.22 -7.21
CA THR A 189 2.31 13.62 -7.37
C THR A 189 3.43 13.68 -8.41
N PRO A 190 3.38 14.64 -9.38
CA PRO A 190 4.44 14.85 -10.34
C PRO A 190 5.78 15.17 -9.68
N PRO A 191 6.93 14.80 -10.30
CA PRO A 191 8.25 14.96 -9.68
C PRO A 191 8.65 16.42 -9.46
N ALA A 192 8.16 17.36 -10.27
CA ALA A 192 8.36 18.78 -10.03
C ALA A 192 7.74 19.28 -8.71
N GLU A 193 6.70 18.61 -8.23
CA GLU A 193 5.95 18.93 -7.01
C GLU A 193 6.31 18.04 -5.82
N LEU A 194 7.07 16.96 -6.07
CA LEU A 194 7.49 16.02 -5.03
C LEU A 194 8.98 15.70 -5.16
N ARG A 195 9.82 16.64 -4.82
CA ARG A 195 11.28 16.47 -4.71
C ARG A 195 11.65 15.85 -3.35
N PRO A 196 12.90 15.49 -3.09
CA PRO A 196 13.35 14.93 -1.80
C PRO A 196 12.91 15.75 -0.58
N ASP A 197 12.99 17.09 -0.65
CA ASP A 197 12.52 17.98 0.43
C ASP A 197 11.00 17.93 0.62
N ASP A 198 10.23 17.76 -0.46
CA ASP A 198 8.78 17.73 -0.39
C ASP A 198 8.31 16.40 0.22
N LEU A 199 8.96 15.28 -0.15
CA LEU A 199 8.71 14.00 0.49
C LEU A 199 9.07 14.05 1.98
N ALA A 200 10.18 14.65 2.35
CA ALA A 200 10.56 14.84 3.74
C ALA A 200 9.58 15.76 4.49
N ARG A 201 9.07 16.80 3.85
CA ARG A 201 8.02 17.67 4.41
C ARG A 201 6.71 16.92 4.60
N ALA A 202 6.31 16.10 3.64
CA ALA A 202 5.12 15.25 3.76
C ALA A 202 5.26 14.25 4.93
N ALA A 203 6.44 13.65 5.10
CA ALA A 203 6.73 12.74 6.20
C ALA A 203 6.59 13.41 7.59
N ARG A 204 6.94 14.70 7.74
CA ARG A 204 6.67 15.46 8.98
C ARG A 204 5.18 15.52 9.32
N GLY A 205 4.32 15.35 8.31
CA GLY A 205 2.87 15.32 8.46
C GLY A 205 2.29 13.92 8.70
N VAL A 206 3.10 12.87 8.82
CA VAL A 206 2.63 11.48 8.93
C VAL A 206 1.69 11.24 10.11
N GLY A 207 1.85 12.00 11.20
CA GLY A 207 0.98 11.96 12.39
C GLY A 207 -0.27 12.86 12.32
N ARG A 208 -0.49 13.63 11.24
CA ARG A 208 -1.63 14.55 11.15
C ARG A 208 -2.93 13.79 10.85
N GLY A 209 -4.01 14.15 11.55
CA GLY A 209 -5.34 13.59 11.30
C GLY A 209 -5.60 12.18 11.84
N ILE A 210 -4.62 11.53 12.50
CA ILE A 210 -4.79 10.19 13.08
C ILE A 210 -5.32 10.18 14.52
N GLY A 211 -5.68 11.35 15.05
CA GLY A 211 -6.10 11.54 16.44
C GLY A 211 -4.96 12.04 17.33
N ALA A 212 -5.26 12.93 18.26
CA ALA A 212 -4.25 13.63 19.07
C ALA A 212 -3.38 12.68 19.93
N ALA A 213 -3.98 11.64 20.51
CA ALA A 213 -3.25 10.66 21.32
C ALA A 213 -2.26 9.83 20.50
N ALA A 214 -2.64 9.41 19.29
CA ALA A 214 -1.78 8.68 18.36
C ALA A 214 -0.66 9.60 17.81
N ALA A 215 -1.01 10.83 17.44
CA ALA A 215 -0.06 11.79 16.89
C ALA A 215 1.07 12.14 17.88
N ARG A 216 0.79 12.22 19.18
CA ARG A 216 1.81 12.45 20.23
C ARG A 216 2.86 11.34 20.33
N LYS A 217 2.55 10.13 19.86
CA LYS A 217 3.47 8.98 19.84
C LYS A 217 4.34 8.94 18.57
N VAL A 218 4.12 9.86 17.64
CA VAL A 218 4.87 9.94 16.38
C VAL A 218 5.86 11.10 16.43
N ARG A 219 7.13 10.82 16.13
CA ARG A 219 8.19 11.82 16.00
C ARG A 219 8.88 11.67 14.65
N VAL A 220 9.18 12.78 13.99
CA VAL A 220 9.87 12.77 12.71
C VAL A 220 11.09 13.67 12.76
N ARG A 221 12.21 13.09 12.38
CA ARG A 221 13.48 13.79 12.18
C ARG A 221 13.86 13.66 10.69
N VAL A 222 14.47 14.69 10.15
CA VAL A 222 14.98 14.70 8.77
C VAL A 222 16.44 15.10 8.84
N LEU A 223 17.32 14.24 8.34
CA LEU A 223 18.75 14.50 8.24
C LEU A 223 19.04 15.07 6.84
N GLY A 224 19.84 16.13 6.80
CA GLY A 224 20.29 16.76 5.56
C GLY A 224 21.69 16.34 5.16
N ARG A 225 22.24 17.00 4.11
CA ARG A 225 23.57 16.70 3.60
C ARG A 225 24.68 16.74 4.66
N PRO A 226 24.72 17.75 5.59
CA PRO A 226 25.78 17.76 6.62
C PRO A 226 25.75 16.52 7.52
N GLU A 227 24.58 16.13 8.01
CA GLU A 227 24.45 14.94 8.88
C GLU A 227 24.74 13.66 8.10
N LEU A 228 24.30 13.57 6.82
CA LEU A 228 24.60 12.43 5.97
C LEU A 228 26.10 12.30 5.70
N SER A 229 26.80 13.43 5.52
CA SER A 229 28.27 13.45 5.37
C SER A 229 28.98 12.99 6.64
N ALA A 230 28.54 13.48 7.80
CA ALA A 230 29.07 13.06 9.11
C ALA A 230 28.86 11.54 9.36
N LEU A 231 27.73 11.00 8.89
CA LEU A 231 27.41 9.57 8.96
C LEU A 231 28.10 8.74 7.88
N LYS A 232 28.83 9.37 6.95
CA LYS A 232 29.49 8.73 5.80
C LYS A 232 28.50 7.93 4.94
N ALA A 233 27.31 8.50 4.68
CA ALA A 233 26.25 7.88 3.88
C ALA A 233 26.60 7.94 2.39
N GLY A 234 27.59 7.15 1.97
CA GLY A 234 28.21 7.22 0.65
C GLY A 234 27.25 6.91 -0.50
N GLY A 235 26.35 5.94 -0.31
CA GLY A 235 25.32 5.59 -1.29
C GLY A 235 24.32 6.73 -1.51
N ILE A 236 23.73 7.26 -0.42
CA ILE A 236 22.77 8.38 -0.50
C ILE A 236 23.42 9.63 -1.11
N LEU A 237 24.65 9.94 -0.68
CA LEU A 237 25.36 11.13 -1.17
C LEU A 237 25.79 11.02 -2.63
N ALA A 238 26.21 9.82 -3.07
CA ALA A 238 26.62 9.58 -4.45
C ALA A 238 25.44 9.66 -5.42
N VAL A 239 24.33 8.97 -5.13
CA VAL A 239 23.14 9.01 -5.99
C VAL A 239 22.62 10.44 -6.16
N ALA A 240 22.61 11.23 -5.07
CA ALA A 240 22.15 12.60 -5.09
C ALA A 240 23.07 13.59 -5.82
N LYS A 241 24.31 13.21 -6.22
CA LYS A 241 25.25 14.14 -6.86
C LYS A 241 24.76 14.69 -8.20
N GLY A 242 23.99 13.89 -8.92
CA GLY A 242 23.48 14.26 -10.25
C GLY A 242 22.36 15.31 -10.22
N SER A 243 21.72 15.52 -9.09
CA SER A 243 20.59 16.44 -8.94
C SER A 243 20.96 17.69 -8.13
N PRO A 244 20.40 18.87 -8.46
CA PRO A 244 20.46 20.05 -7.60
C PRO A 244 19.61 19.89 -6.32
N ALA A 245 18.66 18.93 -6.29
CA ALA A 245 17.83 18.68 -5.12
C ALA A 245 18.66 18.01 -4.02
N PRO A 246 18.70 18.59 -2.80
CA PRO A 246 19.52 18.05 -1.73
C PRO A 246 18.94 16.72 -1.19
N PRO A 247 19.81 15.72 -0.89
CA PRO A 247 19.36 14.47 -0.30
C PRO A 247 18.79 14.68 1.10
N ARG A 248 17.84 13.83 1.48
CA ARG A 248 17.26 13.78 2.83
C ARG A 248 17.20 12.33 3.31
N LEU A 249 17.38 12.13 4.61
CA LEU A 249 17.04 10.88 5.26
C LEU A 249 15.92 11.17 6.26
N VAL A 250 14.74 10.66 5.96
CA VAL A 250 13.58 10.75 6.86
C VAL A 250 13.66 9.62 7.88
N VAL A 251 13.52 9.97 9.16
CA VAL A 251 13.44 9.04 10.28
C VAL A 251 12.16 9.35 11.05
N ALA A 252 11.17 8.49 10.91
CA ALA A 252 9.87 8.62 11.58
C ALA A 252 9.70 7.51 12.61
N GLU A 253 9.57 7.88 13.88
CA GLU A 253 9.35 6.98 15.01
C GLU A 253 7.87 6.94 15.38
N TYR A 254 7.35 5.76 15.66
CA TYR A 254 6.11 5.55 16.38
C TYR A 254 6.36 4.70 17.62
N ARG A 255 6.06 5.22 18.79
CA ARG A 255 6.24 4.59 20.10
C ARG A 255 4.91 4.01 20.59
N GLY A 256 4.50 2.88 19.99
CA GLY A 256 3.25 2.19 20.32
C GLY A 256 3.40 1.10 21.36
N GLY A 257 4.62 0.57 21.54
CA GLY A 257 4.94 -0.44 22.54
C GLY A 257 5.10 0.11 23.96
N SER A 258 5.26 -0.77 24.93
CA SER A 258 5.65 -0.43 26.28
C SER A 258 7.06 0.16 26.34
N PRO A 259 7.43 0.92 27.41
CA PRO A 259 8.82 1.33 27.61
C PRO A 259 9.78 0.14 27.50
N GLY A 260 10.89 0.31 26.77
CA GLY A 260 11.87 -0.76 26.54
C GLY A 260 11.50 -1.80 25.46
N SER A 261 10.30 -1.75 24.90
CA SER A 261 9.94 -2.64 23.79
C SER A 261 10.91 -2.48 22.61
N PRO A 262 11.28 -3.60 21.93
CA PRO A 262 12.19 -3.54 20.79
C PRO A 262 11.55 -2.80 19.60
N TRP A 263 12.42 -2.32 18.70
CA TRP A 263 12.01 -1.66 17.47
C TRP A 263 11.79 -2.66 16.34
N THR A 264 10.82 -2.38 15.48
CA THR A 264 10.71 -2.92 14.13
C THR A 264 11.09 -1.81 13.15
N ALA A 265 12.08 -2.03 12.30
CA ALA A 265 12.48 -1.06 11.28
C ALA A 265 11.68 -1.26 9.99
N LEU A 266 11.23 -0.15 9.41
CA LEU A 266 10.54 -0.06 8.13
C LEU A 266 11.41 0.79 7.19
N VAL A 267 12.15 0.17 6.28
CA VAL A 267 13.03 0.90 5.37
C VAL A 267 12.37 0.99 3.99
N GLY A 268 12.37 2.17 3.36
CA GLY A 268 11.66 2.31 2.08
C GLY A 268 12.42 3.16 1.06
N LYS A 269 12.52 2.67 -0.19
CA LYS A 269 13.11 3.42 -1.30
C LYS A 269 12.34 4.72 -1.52
N GLY A 270 13.09 5.85 -1.52
CA GLY A 270 12.55 7.20 -1.67
C GLY A 270 13.16 7.97 -2.84
N VAL A 271 13.37 7.32 -3.99
CA VAL A 271 13.84 8.00 -5.22
C VAL A 271 12.66 8.75 -5.84
N THR A 272 12.65 10.07 -5.70
CA THR A 272 11.49 10.89 -6.13
C THR A 272 11.38 11.04 -7.64
N PHE A 273 12.48 10.87 -8.34
CA PHE A 273 12.54 10.66 -9.80
C PHE A 273 13.82 9.92 -10.17
N ASP A 274 13.72 8.93 -11.04
CA ASP A 274 14.82 8.10 -11.47
C ASP A 274 14.97 8.10 -13.00
N THR A 275 16.04 8.76 -13.47
CA THR A 275 16.43 8.72 -14.89
C THR A 275 17.39 7.58 -15.22
N GLY A 276 17.86 6.84 -14.21
CA GLY A 276 18.99 5.91 -14.31
C GLY A 276 20.35 6.58 -14.08
N GLY A 277 20.40 7.91 -13.96
CA GLY A 277 21.66 8.65 -13.88
C GLY A 277 22.45 8.60 -15.19
N ILE A 278 23.77 8.40 -15.13
CA ILE A 278 24.62 8.26 -16.33
C ILE A 278 24.26 7.00 -17.14
N SER A 279 23.83 5.91 -16.48
CA SER A 279 23.24 4.74 -17.13
C SER A 279 21.79 5.03 -17.49
N LEU A 280 21.58 5.97 -18.42
CA LEU A 280 20.31 6.60 -18.73
C LEU A 280 19.26 5.57 -19.22
N LYS A 281 18.08 5.61 -18.62
CA LYS A 281 16.91 4.83 -19.06
C LYS A 281 16.45 5.26 -20.45
N LYS A 282 15.76 4.36 -21.16
CA LYS A 282 14.99 4.76 -22.34
C LYS A 282 13.91 5.77 -21.95
N TRP A 283 13.54 6.67 -22.87
CA TRP A 283 12.55 7.72 -22.58
C TRP A 283 11.13 7.14 -22.43
N GLU A 284 10.83 6.01 -23.11
CA GLU A 284 9.53 5.36 -23.03
C GLU A 284 9.27 4.80 -21.64
N GLY A 285 8.27 5.35 -20.98
CA GLY A 285 7.89 4.99 -19.63
C GLY A 285 8.70 5.69 -18.53
N MET A 286 9.67 6.56 -18.85
CA MET A 286 10.43 7.30 -17.85
C MET A 286 9.53 8.24 -17.03
N GLU A 287 8.43 8.75 -17.60
CA GLU A 287 7.43 9.55 -16.89
C GLU A 287 6.81 8.84 -15.70
N LYS A 288 6.86 7.50 -15.69
CA LYS A 288 6.38 6.67 -14.57
C LYS A 288 7.37 6.64 -13.41
N MET A 289 8.63 7.00 -13.61
CA MET A 289 9.66 6.98 -12.56
C MET A 289 9.40 7.92 -11.39
N LYS A 290 8.35 8.74 -11.45
CA LYS A 290 7.77 9.45 -10.30
C LYS A 290 7.29 8.50 -9.20
N TYR A 291 6.98 7.23 -9.53
CA TYR A 291 6.55 6.25 -8.54
C TYR A 291 7.71 5.51 -7.87
N ASP A 292 8.94 5.82 -8.20
CA ASP A 292 10.13 5.12 -7.69
C ASP A 292 10.42 5.38 -6.20
N MET A 293 9.59 6.17 -5.59
CA MET A 293 9.51 6.42 -4.14
C MET A 293 8.33 5.69 -3.46
N ALA A 294 7.66 4.77 -4.18
CA ALA A 294 6.48 4.08 -3.65
C ALA A 294 6.80 3.21 -2.42
N GLY A 295 8.01 2.65 -2.34
CA GLY A 295 8.49 1.94 -1.16
C GLY A 295 8.53 2.83 0.08
N GLY A 296 9.13 4.00 -0.03
CA GLY A 296 9.20 4.99 1.04
C GLY A 296 7.81 5.49 1.47
N ALA A 297 6.96 5.83 0.49
CA ALA A 297 5.57 6.21 0.76
C ALA A 297 4.78 5.09 1.44
N GLY A 298 4.99 3.83 1.03
CA GLY A 298 4.38 2.65 1.62
C GLY A 298 4.80 2.43 3.08
N MET A 299 6.11 2.57 3.38
CA MET A 299 6.61 2.43 4.75
C MET A 299 6.10 3.54 5.68
N LEU A 300 6.06 4.78 5.22
CA LEU A 300 5.46 5.89 5.96
C LEU A 300 3.95 5.70 6.16
N ALA A 301 3.23 5.22 5.15
CA ALA A 301 1.80 4.92 5.25
C ALA A 301 1.54 3.75 6.21
N THR A 302 2.42 2.74 6.26
CA THR A 302 2.36 1.63 7.22
C THR A 302 2.51 2.15 8.66
N LEU A 303 3.50 3.00 8.90
CA LEU A 303 3.67 3.64 10.21
C LEU A 303 2.45 4.50 10.58
N ARG A 304 1.91 5.29 9.64
CA ARG A 304 0.68 6.09 9.84
C ARG A 304 -0.51 5.22 10.21
N ALA A 305 -0.75 4.14 9.47
CA ALA A 305 -1.83 3.20 9.75
C ALA A 305 -1.66 2.54 11.11
N SER A 306 -0.44 2.08 11.43
CA SER A 306 -0.12 1.46 12.71
C SER A 306 -0.38 2.39 13.90
N ALA A 307 0.01 3.66 13.76
CA ALA A 307 -0.25 4.68 14.77
C ALA A 307 -1.75 4.96 14.91
N ALA A 308 -2.48 5.11 13.79
CA ALA A 308 -3.92 5.33 13.79
C ALA A 308 -4.70 4.18 14.44
N LEU A 309 -4.22 2.95 14.27
CA LEU A 309 -4.82 1.74 14.87
C LEU A 309 -4.38 1.50 16.32
N GLY A 310 -3.34 2.19 16.80
CA GLY A 310 -2.79 1.96 18.14
C GLY A 310 -2.04 0.63 18.28
N ILE A 311 -1.39 0.15 17.23
CA ILE A 311 -0.62 -1.09 17.24
C ILE A 311 0.45 -1.03 18.33
N ARG A 312 0.52 -2.04 19.20
CA ARG A 312 1.41 -2.07 20.37
C ARG A 312 2.83 -2.51 20.02
N ARG A 313 3.47 -1.79 19.08
CA ARG A 313 4.87 -2.00 18.66
C ARG A 313 5.58 -0.66 18.53
N ASN A 314 6.90 -0.63 18.76
CA ASN A 314 7.73 0.51 18.40
C ASN A 314 8.16 0.33 16.95
N LEU A 315 7.85 1.31 16.10
CA LEU A 315 8.19 1.30 14.68
C LEU A 315 9.09 2.48 14.35
N VAL A 316 10.10 2.26 13.53
CA VAL A 316 10.88 3.34 12.93
C VAL A 316 10.87 3.19 11.42
N ALA A 317 10.34 4.19 10.71
CA ALA A 317 10.45 4.27 9.27
C ALA A 317 11.68 5.09 8.88
N VAL A 318 12.55 4.51 8.04
CA VAL A 318 13.77 5.15 7.54
C VAL A 318 13.69 5.23 6.03
N VAL A 319 13.59 6.45 5.48
CA VAL A 319 13.36 6.66 4.05
C VAL A 319 14.44 7.61 3.50
N PRO A 320 15.40 7.09 2.73
CA PRO A 320 16.36 7.91 1.99
C PRO A 320 15.65 8.55 0.79
N CYS A 321 15.66 9.88 0.72
CA CYS A 321 14.99 10.67 -0.33
C CYS A 321 16.04 11.33 -1.21
N VAL A 322 16.06 10.97 -2.51
CA VAL A 322 17.01 11.47 -3.50
C VAL A 322 16.33 11.58 -4.88
N GLU A 323 16.99 12.27 -5.81
CA GLU A 323 16.75 12.13 -7.25
C GLU A 323 17.98 11.50 -7.90
N ASN A 324 17.79 10.59 -8.84
CA ASN A 324 18.86 10.02 -9.65
C ASN A 324 18.85 10.65 -11.05
N MET A 325 19.76 11.60 -11.28
CA MET A 325 19.78 12.45 -12.49
C MET A 325 21.15 12.40 -13.16
N PRO A 326 21.22 12.48 -14.51
CA PRO A 326 22.47 12.66 -15.23
C PRO A 326 22.91 14.12 -15.12
N SER A 327 24.19 14.34 -14.84
CA SER A 327 24.80 15.67 -14.89
C SER A 327 26.32 15.54 -14.90
N GLY A 328 27.03 16.65 -15.08
CA GLY A 328 28.48 16.71 -14.99
C GLY A 328 29.05 16.38 -13.60
N THR A 329 28.21 16.38 -12.56
CA THR A 329 28.60 16.05 -11.18
C THR A 329 28.11 14.66 -10.73
N ALA A 330 27.35 13.95 -11.57
CA ALA A 330 26.80 12.63 -11.22
C ALA A 330 27.92 11.60 -10.97
N TYR A 331 27.62 10.61 -10.12
CA TYR A 331 28.48 9.43 -9.99
C TYR A 331 28.38 8.57 -11.26
N ARG A 332 29.38 7.73 -11.50
CA ARG A 332 29.59 7.08 -12.81
C ARG A 332 29.80 5.59 -12.65
N PRO A 333 29.48 4.79 -13.66
CA PRO A 333 30.04 3.45 -13.78
C PRO A 333 31.57 3.47 -13.67
N GLY A 334 32.14 2.54 -12.90
CA GLY A 334 33.56 2.49 -12.57
C GLY A 334 33.95 3.22 -11.27
N ASP A 335 33.07 4.05 -10.70
CA ASP A 335 33.32 4.64 -9.38
C ASP A 335 33.26 3.52 -8.28
N VAL A 336 34.05 3.67 -7.21
CA VAL A 336 33.94 2.83 -6.01
C VAL A 336 33.46 3.70 -4.85
N LEU A 337 32.31 3.33 -4.29
CA LEU A 337 31.69 4.05 -3.17
C LEU A 337 32.03 3.38 -1.85
N ARG A 338 32.32 4.18 -0.82
CA ARG A 338 32.38 3.71 0.57
C ARG A 338 31.04 4.00 1.23
N MET A 339 30.32 2.92 1.55
CA MET A 339 29.00 2.97 2.17
C MET A 339 29.07 3.38 3.64
N MET A 340 27.94 3.73 4.24
CA MET A 340 27.83 4.05 5.68
C MET A 340 28.36 2.89 6.56
N SER A 341 28.18 1.65 6.13
CA SER A 341 28.69 0.47 6.83
C SER A 341 30.21 0.42 6.88
N GLY A 342 30.90 1.07 5.96
CA GLY A 342 32.33 0.99 5.69
C GLY A 342 32.67 0.11 4.48
N LYS A 343 31.74 -0.78 4.07
CA LYS A 343 31.92 -1.61 2.86
C LYS A 343 32.11 -0.75 1.62
N THR A 344 32.89 -1.26 0.68
CA THR A 344 33.14 -0.62 -0.63
C THR A 344 32.31 -1.29 -1.72
N VAL A 345 31.71 -0.48 -2.58
CA VAL A 345 30.83 -0.94 -3.65
C VAL A 345 31.28 -0.34 -4.98
N GLU A 346 31.67 -1.20 -5.92
CA GLU A 346 31.92 -0.85 -7.30
C GLU A 346 30.60 -0.59 -8.03
N ILE A 347 30.55 0.50 -8.76
CA ILE A 347 29.37 0.91 -9.54
C ILE A 347 29.53 0.41 -10.97
N LEU A 348 28.72 -0.55 -11.38
CA LEU A 348 28.64 -0.99 -12.76
C LEU A 348 27.46 -0.33 -13.50
N SER A 349 26.39 0.02 -12.76
CA SER A 349 25.24 0.74 -13.32
C SER A 349 24.73 1.77 -12.31
N THR A 350 24.56 3.00 -12.76
CA THR A 350 23.94 4.05 -11.94
C THR A 350 22.40 3.93 -11.89
N ASP A 351 21.79 3.05 -12.72
CA ASP A 351 20.37 2.68 -12.68
C ASP A 351 20.07 1.61 -11.60
N ALA A 352 21.07 1.21 -10.84
CA ALA A 352 20.90 0.37 -9.65
C ALA A 352 21.18 1.17 -8.35
N GLU A 353 20.64 2.36 -8.28
CA GLU A 353 20.77 3.38 -7.23
C GLU A 353 19.94 3.03 -5.97
N GLY A 354 18.77 2.42 -6.16
CA GLY A 354 17.83 2.12 -5.08
C GLY A 354 18.46 1.28 -4.00
N ARG A 355 19.21 0.24 -4.36
CA ARG A 355 19.89 -0.61 -3.38
C ARG A 355 21.04 0.10 -2.65
N LEU A 356 21.66 1.09 -3.28
CA LEU A 356 22.73 1.88 -2.65
C LEU A 356 22.18 2.76 -1.53
N ILE A 357 21.09 3.48 -1.80
CA ILE A 357 20.48 4.33 -0.77
C ILE A 357 19.81 3.52 0.34
N LEU A 358 19.24 2.34 0.00
CA LEU A 358 18.68 1.41 1.00
C LEU A 358 19.76 0.83 1.89
N ALA A 359 20.92 0.46 1.37
CA ALA A 359 22.05 -0.04 2.14
C ALA A 359 22.48 0.93 3.25
N ASP A 360 22.60 2.22 2.95
CA ASP A 360 22.88 3.24 3.97
C ASP A 360 21.73 3.39 4.97
N ALA A 361 20.48 3.39 4.51
CA ALA A 361 19.31 3.51 5.37
C ALA A 361 19.17 2.31 6.32
N MET A 362 19.43 1.08 5.85
CA MET A 362 19.44 -0.14 6.65
C MET A 362 20.57 -0.08 7.71
N THR A 363 21.78 0.29 7.28
CA THR A 363 22.93 0.47 8.20
C THR A 363 22.60 1.51 9.27
N TYR A 364 21.96 2.62 8.91
CA TYR A 364 21.50 3.62 9.87
C TYR A 364 20.50 3.04 10.87
N ALA A 365 19.52 2.28 10.39
CA ALA A 365 18.50 1.65 11.23
C ALA A 365 19.14 0.67 12.23
N VAL A 366 20.03 -0.20 11.76
CA VAL A 366 20.76 -1.14 12.61
C VAL A 366 21.57 -0.44 13.69
N ARG A 367 22.43 0.50 13.30
CA ARG A 367 23.32 1.21 14.23
C ARG A 367 22.58 2.03 15.27
N LYS A 368 21.47 2.69 14.86
CA LYS A 368 20.75 3.63 15.74
C LYS A 368 19.70 2.97 16.60
N TYR A 369 19.02 1.94 16.07
CA TYR A 369 17.82 1.38 16.72
C TYR A 369 17.98 -0.06 17.15
N ARG A 370 18.97 -0.81 16.61
CA ARG A 370 19.19 -2.24 16.88
C ARG A 370 17.84 -3.00 16.81
N PRO A 371 17.15 -2.94 15.66
CA PRO A 371 15.81 -3.47 15.58
C PRO A 371 15.81 -4.99 15.73
N LYS A 372 14.75 -5.55 16.33
CA LYS A 372 14.59 -7.01 16.41
C LYS A 372 14.22 -7.63 15.07
N GLU A 373 13.68 -6.84 14.16
CA GLU A 373 13.29 -7.23 12.81
C GLU A 373 13.27 -6.00 11.90
N MET A 374 13.56 -6.20 10.63
CA MET A 374 13.56 -5.17 9.60
C MET A 374 12.72 -5.59 8.41
N LEU A 375 11.94 -4.67 7.90
CA LEU A 375 11.14 -4.80 6.69
C LEU A 375 11.56 -3.71 5.72
N ASP A 376 11.85 -4.05 4.48
CA ASP A 376 12.06 -3.00 3.48
C ASP A 376 11.21 -3.20 2.24
N ALA A 377 10.86 -2.09 1.57
CA ALA A 377 10.12 -2.12 0.32
C ALA A 377 10.71 -1.14 -0.69
N ALA A 378 10.82 -1.62 -1.91
CA ALA A 378 11.34 -0.84 -3.02
C ALA A 378 10.74 -1.23 -4.37
N THR A 379 10.56 -0.29 -5.26
CA THR A 379 10.43 -0.49 -6.70
C THR A 379 11.84 -0.77 -7.22
N LEU A 380 12.34 -2.00 -7.00
CA LEU A 380 13.77 -2.21 -7.06
C LEU A 380 14.24 -2.74 -8.41
N THR A 381 13.51 -3.73 -8.98
CA THR A 381 14.04 -4.43 -10.16
C THR A 381 12.99 -4.64 -11.26
N GLY A 382 13.39 -4.40 -12.51
CA GLY A 382 12.64 -4.84 -13.67
C GLY A 382 12.52 -6.36 -13.75
N ALA A 383 13.51 -7.09 -13.24
CA ALA A 383 13.52 -8.55 -13.18
C ALA A 383 12.34 -9.11 -12.37
N CYS A 384 11.92 -8.44 -11.30
CA CYS A 384 10.74 -8.81 -10.53
C CYS A 384 9.46 -8.71 -11.39
N ILE A 385 9.35 -7.69 -12.23
CA ILE A 385 8.22 -7.54 -13.16
C ILE A 385 8.20 -8.68 -14.16
N VAL A 386 9.36 -9.06 -14.69
CA VAL A 386 9.47 -10.19 -15.64
C VAL A 386 9.08 -11.52 -14.98
N ALA A 387 9.53 -11.77 -13.75
CA ALA A 387 9.28 -13.03 -13.05
C ALA A 387 7.85 -13.16 -12.50
N LEU A 388 7.31 -12.10 -11.89
CA LEU A 388 6.05 -12.15 -11.11
C LEU A 388 4.93 -11.28 -11.70
N GLY A 389 5.23 -10.53 -12.75
CA GLY A 389 4.30 -9.60 -13.36
C GLY A 389 3.86 -8.52 -12.39
N SER A 390 2.59 -8.16 -12.47
CA SER A 390 2.00 -7.12 -11.60
C SER A 390 1.07 -7.71 -10.53
N VAL A 391 1.11 -9.03 -10.30
CA VAL A 391 0.18 -9.76 -9.42
C VAL A 391 0.73 -9.98 -8.03
N ASN A 392 1.99 -10.40 -7.94
CA ASN A 392 2.65 -10.71 -6.69
C ASN A 392 3.78 -9.70 -6.41
N ILE A 393 3.93 -9.35 -5.16
CA ILE A 393 5.13 -8.69 -4.61
C ILE A 393 6.23 -9.76 -4.55
N GLY A 394 7.44 -9.44 -4.98
CA GLY A 394 8.60 -10.30 -4.74
C GLY A 394 9.00 -10.21 -3.26
N MET A 395 9.19 -11.34 -2.60
CA MET A 395 9.53 -11.40 -1.18
C MET A 395 10.77 -12.28 -0.98
N MET A 396 11.77 -11.78 -0.28
CA MET A 396 12.99 -12.49 0.07
C MET A 396 13.41 -12.11 1.49
N GLY A 397 14.11 -13.00 2.20
CA GLY A 397 14.53 -12.70 3.57
C GLY A 397 15.52 -13.72 4.12
N ASN A 398 16.09 -13.41 5.27
CA ASN A 398 17.10 -14.21 5.97
C ASN A 398 16.56 -14.97 7.19
N ASP A 399 15.23 -14.88 7.47
CA ASP A 399 14.60 -15.56 8.61
C ASP A 399 13.34 -16.31 8.16
N GLY A 400 13.37 -17.64 8.20
CA GLY A 400 12.28 -18.50 7.75
C GLY A 400 11.00 -18.36 8.57
N GLY A 401 11.12 -18.06 9.87
CA GLY A 401 9.98 -17.82 10.74
C GLY A 401 9.25 -16.52 10.36
N MET A 402 10.01 -15.47 10.05
CA MET A 402 9.48 -14.20 9.60
C MET A 402 8.81 -14.33 8.22
N LEU A 403 9.45 -15.04 7.27
CA LEU A 403 8.89 -15.34 5.96
C LEU A 403 7.56 -16.11 6.06
N SER A 404 7.48 -17.10 6.95
CA SER A 404 6.25 -17.86 7.20
C SER A 404 5.12 -16.96 7.72
N ARG A 405 5.40 -16.08 8.68
CA ARG A 405 4.43 -15.10 9.19
C ARG A 405 4.00 -14.10 8.10
N MET A 406 4.92 -13.70 7.21
CA MET A 406 4.60 -12.82 6.07
C MET A 406 3.70 -13.50 5.06
N LYS A 407 3.91 -14.80 4.75
CA LYS A 407 2.99 -15.57 3.88
C LYS A 407 1.57 -15.62 4.48
N ALA A 408 1.45 -15.84 5.78
CA ALA A 408 0.15 -15.81 6.46
C ALA A 408 -0.49 -14.41 6.40
N ALA A 409 0.27 -13.35 6.63
CA ALA A 409 -0.21 -11.97 6.51
C ALA A 409 -0.62 -11.61 5.06
N SER A 410 0.13 -12.08 4.05
CA SER A 410 -0.21 -11.94 2.64
C SER A 410 -1.56 -12.58 2.32
N ALA A 411 -1.77 -13.83 2.76
CA ALA A 411 -3.03 -14.52 2.58
C ALA A 411 -4.20 -13.80 3.27
N ALA A 412 -4.02 -13.36 4.51
CA ALA A 412 -5.04 -12.69 5.30
C ALA A 412 -5.39 -11.29 4.77
N SER A 413 -4.41 -10.55 4.27
CA SER A 413 -4.61 -9.19 3.71
C SER A 413 -5.13 -9.17 2.28
N GLY A 414 -5.02 -10.30 1.55
CA GLY A 414 -5.28 -10.36 0.11
C GLY A 414 -4.27 -9.57 -0.74
N GLU A 415 -3.17 -9.09 -0.15
CA GLU A 415 -2.05 -8.47 -0.87
C GLU A 415 -0.98 -9.53 -1.12
N LYS A 416 -0.95 -10.03 -2.34
CA LYS A 416 -0.18 -11.22 -2.69
C LYS A 416 1.31 -10.95 -2.70
N ALA A 417 2.07 -11.78 -2.00
CA ALA A 417 3.52 -11.84 -2.06
C ALA A 417 3.97 -13.27 -2.39
N TRP A 418 5.07 -13.40 -3.10
CA TRP A 418 5.66 -14.67 -3.47
C TRP A 418 7.11 -14.69 -3.07
N GLU A 419 7.51 -15.72 -2.31
CA GLU A 419 8.90 -15.91 -1.88
C GLU A 419 9.77 -16.37 -3.03
N LEU A 420 10.90 -15.69 -3.22
CA LEU A 420 11.98 -16.06 -4.11
C LEU A 420 13.18 -16.52 -3.28
N PRO A 421 14.01 -17.44 -3.81
CA PRO A 421 15.16 -17.97 -3.07
C PRO A 421 16.21 -16.89 -2.80
N LEU A 422 16.99 -17.07 -1.72
CA LEU A 422 18.10 -16.18 -1.34
C LEU A 422 19.32 -17.02 -0.93
N HIS A 423 19.73 -17.95 -1.82
CA HIS A 423 20.86 -18.84 -1.58
C HIS A 423 22.20 -18.10 -1.64
N GLU A 424 23.21 -18.64 -0.96
CA GLU A 424 24.54 -18.02 -0.89
C GLU A 424 25.25 -17.96 -2.22
N GLU A 425 24.97 -18.89 -3.13
CA GLU A 425 25.57 -18.95 -4.46
C GLU A 425 25.31 -17.69 -5.28
N TYR A 426 24.20 -16.98 -5.05
CA TYR A 426 23.93 -15.70 -5.71
C TYR A 426 24.87 -14.57 -5.27
N PHE A 427 25.61 -14.75 -4.16
CA PHE A 427 26.60 -13.77 -3.70
C PHE A 427 27.77 -13.65 -4.67
N GLU A 428 28.16 -14.75 -5.31
CA GLU A 428 29.26 -14.75 -6.28
C GLU A 428 29.05 -13.75 -7.41
N GLN A 429 27.79 -13.53 -7.81
CA GLN A 429 27.45 -12.59 -8.88
C GLN A 429 27.67 -11.11 -8.49
N ILE A 430 27.76 -10.80 -7.21
CA ILE A 430 27.93 -9.42 -6.71
C ILE A 430 29.28 -9.17 -6.05
N LYS A 431 30.23 -10.13 -6.07
CA LYS A 431 31.62 -9.91 -5.69
C LYS A 431 32.32 -9.00 -6.69
N SER A 432 33.12 -8.07 -6.22
CA SER A 432 33.93 -7.18 -7.05
C SER A 432 35.40 -7.54 -6.98
N ASP A 433 36.12 -7.26 -8.06
CA ASP A 433 37.59 -7.43 -8.12
C ASP A 433 38.34 -6.23 -7.53
N ILE A 434 37.70 -5.07 -7.43
CA ILE A 434 38.31 -3.80 -6.98
C ILE A 434 37.66 -3.23 -5.72
N GLY A 435 36.53 -3.78 -5.29
CA GLY A 435 35.82 -3.47 -4.05
C GLY A 435 35.36 -4.74 -3.35
N GLU A 436 34.58 -4.61 -2.27
CA GLU A 436 34.00 -5.78 -1.62
C GLU A 436 32.78 -6.31 -2.37
N LEU A 437 32.00 -5.39 -2.96
CA LEU A 437 30.78 -5.69 -3.70
C LEU A 437 30.72 -4.89 -4.99
N LYS A 438 29.95 -5.38 -5.98
CA LYS A 438 29.46 -4.57 -7.09
C LYS A 438 27.96 -4.38 -7.00
N ASN A 439 27.46 -3.26 -7.48
CA ASN A 439 26.05 -2.89 -7.27
C ASN A 439 25.05 -3.64 -8.15
N ILE A 440 25.49 -4.39 -9.15
CA ILE A 440 24.67 -5.31 -9.95
C ILE A 440 25.38 -6.65 -10.13
N GLY A 441 24.57 -7.73 -10.22
CA GLY A 441 25.01 -9.02 -10.76
C GLY A 441 25.02 -9.01 -12.28
N GLY A 442 25.03 -10.19 -12.89
CA GLY A 442 24.85 -10.38 -14.32
C GLY A 442 23.41 -10.12 -14.79
N GLY A 443 23.07 -10.62 -16.00
CA GLY A 443 21.70 -10.52 -16.53
C GLY A 443 20.69 -11.46 -15.87
N GLU A 444 21.17 -12.42 -15.07
CA GLU A 444 20.36 -13.47 -14.44
C GLU A 444 20.00 -13.11 -13.01
N ALA A 445 18.84 -13.62 -12.55
CA ALA A 445 18.39 -13.53 -11.15
C ALA A 445 18.40 -12.10 -10.56
N GLY A 446 18.18 -11.06 -11.37
CA GLY A 446 18.38 -9.66 -10.97
C GLY A 446 17.62 -9.23 -9.71
N THR A 447 16.44 -9.80 -9.44
CA THR A 447 15.69 -9.55 -8.20
C THR A 447 16.38 -10.16 -7.00
N ILE A 448 16.91 -11.39 -7.15
CA ILE A 448 17.57 -12.14 -6.09
C ILE A 448 18.93 -11.51 -5.76
N THR A 449 19.72 -11.16 -6.77
CA THR A 449 21.03 -10.52 -6.58
C THR A 449 20.90 -9.13 -5.95
N ALA A 450 19.80 -8.40 -6.24
CA ALA A 450 19.47 -7.15 -5.58
C ALA A 450 19.18 -7.34 -4.08
N ALA A 451 18.37 -8.34 -3.74
CA ALA A 451 18.10 -8.68 -2.34
C ALA A 451 19.34 -9.20 -1.63
N ARG A 452 20.15 -10.02 -2.32
CA ARG A 452 21.42 -10.53 -1.76
C ARG A 452 22.41 -9.41 -1.45
N PHE A 453 22.45 -8.36 -2.31
CA PHE A 453 23.20 -7.14 -2.03
C PHE A 453 22.70 -6.44 -0.76
N LEU A 454 21.39 -6.27 -0.60
CA LEU A 454 20.79 -5.62 0.57
C LEU A 454 21.06 -6.40 1.86
N GLN A 455 21.09 -7.72 1.81
CA GLN A 455 21.37 -8.58 2.95
C GLN A 455 22.72 -8.28 3.60
N GLU A 456 23.71 -7.80 2.84
CA GLU A 456 25.04 -7.41 3.34
C GLU A 456 25.02 -6.19 4.30
N PHE A 457 23.87 -5.49 4.41
CA PHE A 457 23.72 -4.27 5.18
C PHE A 457 22.71 -4.36 6.34
N VAL A 458 22.19 -5.56 6.61
CA VAL A 458 21.24 -5.79 7.73
C VAL A 458 21.93 -6.29 9.01
N ASP A 459 23.22 -6.59 8.96
CA ASP A 459 24.05 -6.98 10.11
C ASP A 459 23.41 -8.10 10.96
N GLY A 460 22.98 -9.19 10.31
CA GLY A 460 22.33 -10.33 10.95
C GLY A 460 20.92 -10.08 11.50
N THR A 461 20.39 -8.87 11.41
CA THR A 461 19.00 -8.58 11.80
C THR A 461 18.03 -9.44 11.00
N PRO A 462 17.04 -10.11 11.62
CA PRO A 462 15.93 -10.75 10.90
C PRO A 462 15.27 -9.77 9.94
N TRP A 463 15.20 -10.12 8.66
CA TRP A 463 14.86 -9.17 7.61
C TRP A 463 14.04 -9.80 6.49
N VAL A 464 13.11 -9.01 5.95
CA VAL A 464 12.35 -9.33 4.72
C VAL A 464 12.35 -8.12 3.79
N HIS A 465 12.76 -8.35 2.55
CA HIS A 465 12.67 -7.43 1.42
C HIS A 465 11.40 -7.65 0.61
N PHE A 466 10.75 -6.56 0.21
CA PHE A 466 9.60 -6.55 -0.70
C PHE A 466 9.94 -5.77 -1.97
N ASP A 467 10.15 -6.49 -3.08
CA ASP A 467 10.25 -5.86 -4.40
C ASP A 467 8.84 -5.62 -4.94
N ILE A 468 8.44 -4.35 -4.93
CA ILE A 468 7.11 -3.91 -5.36
C ILE A 468 7.09 -3.29 -6.76
N ALA A 469 8.17 -3.42 -7.54
CA ALA A 469 8.27 -2.82 -8.88
C ALA A 469 7.07 -3.16 -9.77
N GLY A 470 6.61 -4.42 -9.76
CA GLY A 470 5.46 -4.86 -10.54
C GLY A 470 4.10 -4.49 -9.95
N THR A 471 4.04 -4.17 -8.65
CA THR A 471 2.77 -4.00 -7.93
C THR A 471 2.49 -2.58 -7.45
N ALA A 472 3.48 -1.69 -7.48
CA ALA A 472 3.36 -0.30 -7.02
C ALA A 472 2.34 0.53 -7.82
N TRP A 473 2.13 0.19 -9.10
CA TRP A 473 1.25 0.92 -10.00
C TRP A 473 0.27 -0.02 -10.72
N VAL A 474 -0.96 0.44 -10.91
CA VAL A 474 -2.04 -0.27 -11.63
C VAL A 474 -2.27 0.44 -12.96
N GLU A 475 -1.96 -0.22 -14.08
CA GLU A 475 -2.12 0.37 -15.42
C GLU A 475 -3.59 0.38 -15.86
N LYS A 476 -4.27 -0.75 -15.68
CA LYS A 476 -5.68 -0.93 -16.01
C LYS A 476 -6.44 -1.41 -14.79
N GLU A 477 -7.69 -0.99 -14.65
CA GLU A 477 -8.55 -1.45 -13.55
C GLU A 477 -8.53 -2.97 -13.40
N ARG A 478 -8.27 -3.42 -12.18
CA ARG A 478 -8.25 -4.85 -11.85
C ARG A 478 -8.48 -5.09 -10.36
N ARG A 479 -9.16 -6.18 -10.03
CA ARG A 479 -9.30 -6.69 -8.64
C ARG A 479 -9.67 -5.61 -7.62
N GLY A 480 -10.60 -4.72 -7.97
CA GLY A 480 -11.04 -3.65 -7.08
C GLY A 480 -10.03 -2.49 -6.91
N TYR A 481 -9.06 -2.35 -7.83
CA TYR A 481 -8.20 -1.18 -7.95
C TYR A 481 -8.51 -0.38 -9.21
N ALA A 482 -8.69 0.91 -9.05
CA ALA A 482 -8.66 1.86 -10.17
C ALA A 482 -7.19 2.06 -10.63
N PRO A 483 -6.97 2.51 -11.90
CA PRO A 483 -5.64 2.88 -12.38
C PRO A 483 -4.95 3.89 -11.48
N GLY A 484 -3.62 3.78 -11.36
CA GLY A 484 -2.80 4.64 -10.53
C GLY A 484 -2.04 3.89 -9.43
N PRO A 485 -1.50 4.59 -8.42
CA PRO A 485 -0.76 3.98 -7.31
C PRO A 485 -1.60 2.93 -6.57
N SER A 486 -1.03 1.77 -6.29
CA SER A 486 -1.74 0.69 -5.59
C SER A 486 -1.78 0.87 -4.07
N GLY A 487 -0.70 1.41 -3.51
CA GLY A 487 -0.44 1.48 -2.06
C GLY A 487 0.22 0.22 -1.49
N ALA A 488 0.80 -0.65 -2.35
CA ALA A 488 1.60 -1.77 -1.90
C ALA A 488 2.87 -1.28 -1.14
N PRO A 489 3.33 -2.01 -0.11
CA PRO A 489 2.79 -3.24 0.50
C PRO A 489 2.00 -2.99 1.80
N VAL A 490 1.32 -1.85 1.95
CA VAL A 490 0.78 -1.36 3.23
C VAL A 490 -0.21 -2.33 3.88
N ARG A 491 -1.10 -2.96 3.11
CA ARG A 491 -2.10 -3.88 3.65
C ARG A 491 -1.45 -5.11 4.30
N LEU A 492 -0.49 -5.69 3.60
CA LEU A 492 0.28 -6.84 4.07
C LEU A 492 1.02 -6.48 5.35
N LEU A 493 1.74 -5.35 5.34
CA LEU A 493 2.55 -4.93 6.49
C LEU A 493 1.69 -4.59 7.71
N VAL A 494 0.56 -3.89 7.53
CA VAL A 494 -0.36 -3.61 8.64
C VAL A 494 -0.95 -4.90 9.21
N GLN A 495 -1.28 -5.87 8.36
CA GLN A 495 -1.75 -7.18 8.81
C GLN A 495 -0.68 -7.90 9.64
N TYR A 496 0.56 -7.94 9.17
CA TYR A 496 1.69 -8.53 9.90
C TYR A 496 1.96 -7.86 11.23
N LEU A 497 1.93 -6.52 11.26
CA LEU A 497 2.21 -5.76 12.49
C LEU A 497 1.09 -5.83 13.52
N SER A 498 -0.13 -6.23 13.09
CA SER A 498 -1.31 -6.38 13.95
C SER A 498 -1.45 -7.78 14.57
N SER A 499 -0.68 -8.77 14.09
CA SER A 499 -0.66 -10.15 14.59
C SER A 499 0.22 -10.34 15.83
#